data_52e3c663471edee7550ded92d0698c07
#
_entry.id   52e3c663471edee7550ded92d0698c07
#
_cell.length_a   1.000
_cell.length_b   1.000
_cell.length_c   1.000
_cell.angle_alpha   90.00
_cell.angle_beta   90.00
_cell.angle_gamma   90.00
#
_symmetry.space_group_name_H-M   'P 1'
#
loop_
_entity.id
_entity.type
_entity.pdbx_description
1 polymer ?
#
loop_
_entity_poly.entity_id
_entity_poly.type
_entity_poly.pdbx_seq_one_letter_code
_entity_poly.pdbx_strand_id
1 'polypeptide(L)'
;MTIEEYNKASETITKIQKLDNDIYDLKYILQTSDTAGWLMEIRPNNSQSLKAIDHKGLLPEFLKTVLLKLCEERAELTKKLEEI
;
A
#
# COMPACT_ATOMS: atom_id res chain seq x y z
N MET A 1 -16.59 -4.08 -26.47
CA MET A 1 -15.56 -3.28 -25.79
C MET A 1 -14.63 -2.66 -26.82
N THR A 2 -14.40 -1.36 -26.74
CA THR A 2 -13.46 -0.68 -27.62
C THR A 2 -12.02 -0.91 -27.15
N ILE A 3 -11.05 -0.60 -28.01
CA ILE A 3 -9.64 -0.69 -27.65
C ILE A 3 -9.32 0.25 -26.48
N GLU A 4 -9.91 1.45 -26.48
CA GLU A 4 -9.72 2.41 -25.39
C GLU A 4 -10.27 1.88 -24.07
N GLU A 5 -11.45 1.28 -24.08
CA GLU A 5 -12.02 0.67 -22.88
C GLU A 5 -11.18 -0.50 -22.39
N TYR A 6 -10.69 -1.32 -23.30
CA TYR A 6 -9.80 -2.43 -22.96
C TYR A 6 -8.52 -1.92 -22.29
N ASN A 7 -7.91 -0.87 -22.85
CA ASN A 7 -6.69 -0.29 -22.28
C ASN A 7 -6.93 0.27 -20.90
N LYS A 8 -8.04 0.98 -20.69
CA LYS A 8 -8.41 1.50 -19.37
C LYS A 8 -8.61 0.39 -18.36
N ALA A 9 -9.33 -0.67 -18.77
CA ALA A 9 -9.57 -1.83 -17.90
C ALA A 9 -8.25 -2.50 -17.54
N SER A 10 -7.34 -2.69 -18.49
CA SER A 10 -6.04 -3.31 -18.28
C SER A 10 -5.19 -2.49 -17.31
N GLU A 11 -5.13 -1.16 -17.47
CA GLU A 11 -4.42 -0.28 -16.57
C GLU A 11 -4.98 -0.34 -15.15
N THR A 12 -6.31 -0.33 -15.03
CA THR A 12 -6.98 -0.40 -13.74
C THR A 12 -6.68 -1.73 -13.03
N ILE A 13 -6.74 -2.83 -13.76
CA ILE A 13 -6.42 -4.15 -13.22
C ILE A 13 -4.97 -4.20 -12.71
N THR A 14 -4.03 -3.63 -13.46
CA THR A 14 -2.62 -3.57 -13.06
C THR A 14 -2.45 -2.78 -11.77
N LYS A 15 -3.14 -1.65 -11.64
CA LYS A 15 -3.11 -0.84 -10.42
C LYS A 15 -3.69 -1.60 -9.22
N ILE A 16 -4.79 -2.32 -9.43
CA ILE A 16 -5.41 -3.13 -8.37
C ILE A 16 -4.45 -4.23 -7.92
N GLN A 17 -3.79 -4.91 -8.85
CA GLN A 17 -2.83 -5.96 -8.52
C GLN A 17 -1.67 -5.42 -7.69
N LYS A 18 -1.16 -4.24 -8.05
CA LYS A 18 -0.10 -3.61 -7.28
C LYS A 18 -0.56 -3.26 -5.86
N LEU A 19 -1.76 -2.71 -5.73
CA LEU A 19 -2.34 -2.41 -4.42
C LEU A 19 -2.55 -3.68 -3.59
N ASP A 20 -3.01 -4.77 -4.21
CA ASP A 20 -3.17 -6.05 -3.53
C ASP A 20 -1.85 -6.56 -2.96
N ASN A 21 -0.76 -6.43 -3.71
CA ASN A 21 0.56 -6.82 -3.23
C ASN A 21 1.00 -5.95 -2.05
N ASP A 22 0.82 -4.64 -2.15
CA ASP A 22 1.18 -3.71 -1.07
C ASP A 22 0.33 -3.97 0.18
N ILE A 23 -0.96 -4.22 0.02
CA ILE A 23 -1.87 -4.55 1.12
C ILE A 23 -1.44 -5.86 1.79
N TYR A 24 -1.11 -6.86 1.01
CA TYR A 24 -0.65 -8.15 1.53
C TYR A 24 0.63 -7.98 2.36
N ASP A 25 1.59 -7.25 1.83
CA ASP A 25 2.85 -7.02 2.51
C ASP A 25 2.66 -6.29 3.85
N LEU A 26 1.82 -5.25 3.87
CA LEU A 26 1.51 -4.53 5.09
C LEU A 26 0.80 -5.40 6.12
N LYS A 27 -0.17 -6.20 5.69
CA LYS A 27 -0.86 -7.14 6.59
C LYS A 27 0.11 -8.15 7.18
N TYR A 28 1.02 -8.67 6.36
CA TYR A 28 2.02 -9.62 6.81
C TYR A 28 2.92 -9.01 7.88
N ILE A 29 3.42 -7.80 7.63
CA ILE A 29 4.28 -7.08 8.58
C ILE A 29 3.53 -6.87 9.90
N LEU A 30 2.29 -6.41 9.84
CA LEU A 30 1.48 -6.14 11.04
C LEU A 30 1.16 -7.40 11.84
N GLN A 31 1.02 -8.55 11.17
CA GLN A 31 0.67 -9.80 11.84
C GLN A 31 1.87 -10.51 12.44
N THR A 32 3.04 -10.42 11.81
CA THR A 32 4.20 -11.23 12.19
C THR A 32 5.16 -10.54 13.12
N SER A 33 5.06 -9.22 13.24
CA SER A 33 6.04 -8.45 13.97
C SER A 33 5.61 -8.21 15.42
N ASP A 34 6.53 -8.47 16.33
CA ASP A 34 6.47 -7.87 17.66
C ASP A 34 6.81 -6.40 17.43
N THR A 35 5.88 -5.52 17.75
CA THR A 35 6.00 -4.10 17.43
C THR A 35 6.98 -3.36 18.34
N ALA A 36 7.47 -3.99 19.39
CA ALA A 36 8.45 -3.38 20.27
C ALA A 36 9.78 -3.24 19.54
N GLY A 37 10.29 -2.01 19.42
CA GLY A 37 11.59 -1.77 18.83
C GLY A 37 11.64 -1.78 17.31
N TRP A 38 10.51 -1.57 16.64
CA TRP A 38 10.52 -1.45 15.18
C TRP A 38 11.42 -0.32 14.73
N LEU A 39 12.12 -0.56 13.62
CA LEU A 39 12.99 0.40 12.98
C LEU A 39 12.37 0.82 11.64
N MET A 40 12.20 2.12 11.46
CA MET A 40 11.77 2.66 10.18
C MET A 40 13.00 3.13 9.41
N GLU A 41 13.13 2.69 8.16
CA GLU A 41 14.15 3.19 7.25
C GLU A 41 13.48 4.04 6.17
N ILE A 42 13.91 5.30 6.05
CA ILE A 42 13.44 6.22 5.03
C ILE A 42 14.60 6.50 4.09
N ARG A 43 14.36 6.29 2.80
CA ARG A 43 15.36 6.52 1.76
C ARG A 43 14.84 7.53 0.75
N PRO A 44 15.06 8.83 0.99
CA PRO A 44 14.70 9.84 -0.02
C PRO A 44 15.48 9.61 -1.31
N ASN A 45 14.96 10.11 -2.42
CA ASN A 45 15.58 9.94 -3.73
C ASN A 45 17.06 10.33 -3.72
N ASN A 46 17.93 9.38 -4.09
CA ASN A 46 19.38 9.56 -4.21
C ASN A 46 20.07 10.05 -2.94
N SER A 47 19.46 9.89 -1.80
CA SER A 47 20.00 10.30 -0.51
C SER A 47 20.37 9.11 0.35
N GLN A 48 21.10 9.36 1.42
CA GLN A 48 21.39 8.35 2.42
C GLN A 48 20.09 7.94 3.11
N SER A 49 20.01 6.67 3.52
CA SER A 49 18.86 6.23 4.28
C SER A 49 18.90 6.78 5.70
N LEU A 50 17.74 7.19 6.17
CA LEU A 50 17.54 7.65 7.55
C LEU A 50 16.78 6.58 8.31
N LYS A 51 17.20 6.33 9.55
CA LYS A 51 16.57 5.31 10.39
C LYS A 51 16.02 5.94 11.65
N ALA A 52 14.82 5.54 12.01
CA ALA A 52 14.17 6.01 13.23
C ALA A 52 13.60 4.80 13.98
N ILE A 53 13.86 4.76 15.27
CA ILE A 53 13.32 3.72 16.15
C ILE A 53 11.94 4.15 16.63
N ASP A 54 11.00 3.23 16.62
CA ASP A 54 9.66 3.49 17.13
C ASP A 54 9.64 3.38 18.66
N HIS A 55 9.64 4.51 19.34
CA HIS A 55 9.68 4.56 20.79
C HIS A 55 8.35 4.34 21.49
N LYS A 56 7.23 4.59 20.81
CA LYS A 56 5.91 4.61 21.45
C LYS A 56 4.86 3.72 20.78
N GLY A 57 5.29 2.85 19.88
CA GLY A 57 4.34 2.04 19.11
C GLY A 57 3.51 2.82 18.12
N LEU A 58 3.98 3.97 17.66
CA LEU A 58 3.26 4.80 16.69
C LEU A 58 3.40 4.27 15.27
N LEU A 59 4.45 3.52 14.99
CA LEU A 59 4.69 2.99 13.67
C LEU A 59 3.61 1.99 13.23
N PRO A 60 3.19 1.02 14.07
CA PRO A 60 2.05 0.17 13.73
C PRO A 60 0.77 0.95 13.47
N GLU A 61 0.50 2.00 14.23
CA GLU A 61 -0.67 2.87 14.02
C GLU A 61 -0.59 3.57 12.65
N PHE A 62 0.57 4.08 12.31
CA PHE A 62 0.81 4.70 11.01
C PHE A 62 0.59 3.69 9.88
N LEU A 63 1.14 2.48 10.00
CA LEU A 63 0.99 1.45 8.98
C LEU A 63 -0.47 1.00 8.82
N LYS A 64 -1.23 0.94 9.91
CA LYS A 64 -2.67 0.65 9.84
C LYS A 64 -3.42 1.72 9.06
N THR A 65 -3.05 2.99 9.25
CA THR A 65 -3.64 4.10 8.50
C THR A 65 -3.32 3.99 7.02
N VAL A 66 -2.08 3.67 6.68
CA VAL A 66 -1.67 3.44 5.28
C VAL A 66 -2.45 2.28 4.68
N LEU A 67 -2.59 1.19 5.42
CA LEU A 67 -3.35 0.02 4.96
C LEU A 67 -4.81 0.39 4.65
N LEU A 68 -5.44 1.16 5.52
CA LEU A 68 -6.82 1.62 5.31
C LEU A 68 -6.93 2.45 4.04
N LYS A 69 -5.98 3.35 3.79
CA LYS A 69 -5.95 4.17 2.58
C LYS A 69 -5.77 3.33 1.32
N LEU A 70 -4.91 2.33 1.36
CA LEU A 70 -4.72 1.43 0.23
C LEU A 70 -5.99 0.64 -0.08
N CYS A 71 -6.70 0.18 0.95
CA CYS A 71 -7.96 -0.53 0.79
C CYS A 71 -9.04 0.37 0.17
N GLU A 72 -9.10 1.64 0.58
CA GLU A 72 -10.02 2.63 0.00
C GLU A 72 -9.72 2.86 -1.48
N GLU A 73 -8.45 3.03 -1.85
CA GLU A 73 -8.05 3.19 -3.24
C GLU A 73 -8.42 1.97 -4.08
N ARG A 74 -8.18 0.78 -3.53
CA ARG A 74 -8.53 -0.46 -4.22
C ARG A 74 -10.02 -0.54 -4.49
N ALA A 75 -10.85 -0.18 -3.51
CA ALA A 75 -12.30 -0.17 -3.66
C ALA A 75 -12.74 0.81 -4.74
N GLU A 76 -12.15 1.99 -4.80
CA GLU A 76 -12.44 2.99 -5.83
C GLU A 76 -12.06 2.49 -7.22
N LEU A 77 -10.90 1.86 -7.38
CA LEU A 77 -10.46 1.32 -8.66
C LEU A 77 -11.34 0.15 -9.10
N THR A 78 -11.77 -0.70 -8.18
CA THR A 78 -12.70 -1.78 -8.47
C THR A 78 -14.02 -1.24 -8.99
N LYS A 79 -14.53 -0.17 -8.36
CA LYS A 79 -15.75 0.50 -8.80
C LYS A 79 -15.59 1.08 -10.20
N LYS A 80 -14.47 1.72 -10.49
CA LYS A 80 -14.18 2.24 -11.84
C LYS A 80 -14.13 1.13 -12.87
N LEU A 81 -13.55 0.00 -12.53
CA LEU A 81 -13.48 -1.15 -13.42
C LEU A 81 -14.88 -1.66 -13.76
N GLU A 82 -15.80 -1.70 -12.79
CA GLU A 82 -17.17 -2.11 -13.01
C GLU A 82 -17.94 -1.15 -13.93
N GLU A 83 -17.54 0.10 -13.98
CA GLU A 83 -18.17 1.12 -14.81
C GLU A 83 -17.67 1.16 -16.26
N ILE A 84 -16.64 0.41 -16.59
CA ILE A 84 -16.07 0.36 -17.95
C ILE A 84 -16.86 -0.57 -18.90
#